data_667a72b15014f848632a161ae3302594
#
_entry.id   667a72b15014f848632a161ae3302594
#
_cell.length_a   1.000
_cell.length_b   1.000
_cell.length_c   1.000
_cell.angle_alpha   90.00
_cell.angle_beta   90.00
_cell.angle_gamma   90.00
#
_symmetry.space_group_name_H-M   'P 1'
#
loop_
_entity.id
_entity.type
_entity.pdbx_description
1 polymer ?
#
loop_
_entity_poly.entity_id
_entity_poly.type
_entity_poly.pdbx_seq_one_letter_code
_entity_poly.pdbx_strand_id
1 'polypeptide(L)'
;MKAELFPFQKKALSQLRLMAGEAINGYQRTHSNQVVSFTAPTGAGKTIIMASLIEEIFFGGVDYEEQPEAIFVWLSDSPQLNEQSKDKIDLKADRIQLRQCVTITDDSFDQEILDDGHIYFLNTQKLGTNSNLTKRSDGRQYTIWETLANTAREKSDRLYVIIDEAHRGMQGREAGKATTIMQKFLKGSLKDGLDPMPVVIGMSATIVRFNALVSGIVATTYPVVVTTDEVRASGLLKDRIVISYPEESTANRDMAVLQAAADEWKDKWEHWYQYCYEQHYAYVNPILVIQVQNSTGENNVSATDLDDCIQKVEDRCNIRFQEGEVVHTFGQTGSVLTINGLNVPYVEPSAIAEDKQIKVVFFKESLSTGWDCPRAETMMSFRRATDATYIAQLLGRMIRTPMQSHIQVDDTLNDVHL
;
A
#
# COMPACT_ATOMS: atom_id res chain seq x y z
N MET A 1 -12.52 15.42 3.67
CA MET A 1 -11.48 14.94 2.74
C MET A 1 -11.27 15.91 1.61
N LYS A 2 -10.02 16.18 1.22
CA LYS A 2 -9.66 16.98 0.02
C LYS A 2 -9.93 16.23 -1.29
N ALA A 3 -9.90 14.91 -1.25
CA ALA A 3 -10.18 14.07 -2.42
C ALA A 3 -11.67 13.76 -2.49
N GLU A 4 -12.26 13.90 -3.69
CA GLU A 4 -13.62 13.45 -3.92
C GLU A 4 -13.65 11.90 -3.97
N LEU A 5 -14.54 11.30 -3.17
CA LEU A 5 -14.72 9.86 -3.13
C LEU A 5 -15.61 9.39 -4.27
N PHE A 6 -15.25 8.25 -4.87
CA PHE A 6 -16.12 7.56 -5.84
C PHE A 6 -17.42 7.06 -5.17
N PRO A 7 -18.48 6.81 -5.94
CA PRO A 7 -19.75 6.32 -5.38
C PRO A 7 -19.59 5.06 -4.52
N PHE A 8 -18.80 4.10 -4.96
CA PHE A 8 -18.54 2.88 -4.19
C PHE A 8 -17.77 3.15 -2.89
N GLN A 9 -16.86 4.13 -2.90
CA GLN A 9 -16.10 4.54 -1.71
C GLN A 9 -17.02 5.25 -0.70
N LYS A 10 -17.92 6.13 -1.17
CA LYS A 10 -18.94 6.77 -0.32
C LYS A 10 -19.86 5.73 0.32
N LYS A 11 -20.30 4.73 -0.46
CA LYS A 11 -21.10 3.61 0.04
C LYS A 11 -20.35 2.80 1.12
N ALA A 12 -19.09 2.45 0.85
CA ALA A 12 -18.26 1.72 1.81
C ALA A 12 -18.01 2.53 3.08
N LEU A 13 -17.77 3.84 2.97
CA LEU A 13 -17.59 4.75 4.09
C LEU A 13 -18.83 4.78 4.98
N SER A 14 -20.03 4.94 4.39
CA SER A 14 -21.29 4.93 5.14
C SER A 14 -21.49 3.61 5.89
N GLN A 15 -21.20 2.48 5.25
CA GLN A 15 -21.28 1.16 5.90
C GLN A 15 -20.26 1.02 7.02
N LEU A 16 -19.01 1.43 6.79
CA LEU A 16 -17.96 1.40 7.81
C LEU A 16 -18.32 2.27 9.02
N ARG A 17 -18.87 3.46 8.79
CA ARG A 17 -19.29 4.37 9.86
C ARG A 17 -20.38 3.77 10.72
N LEU A 18 -21.40 3.16 10.09
CA LEU A 18 -22.46 2.42 10.77
C LEU A 18 -21.88 1.26 11.59
N MET A 19 -21.06 0.40 10.97
CA MET A 19 -20.50 -0.78 11.63
C MET A 19 -19.54 -0.41 12.77
N ALA A 20 -18.77 0.66 12.64
CA ALA A 20 -17.91 1.15 13.72
C ALA A 20 -18.73 1.64 14.91
N GLY A 21 -19.85 2.34 14.67
CA GLY A 21 -20.79 2.74 15.71
C GLY A 21 -21.46 1.54 16.41
N GLU A 22 -21.92 0.56 15.63
CA GLU A 22 -22.49 -0.68 16.19
C GLU A 22 -21.45 -1.48 16.99
N ALA A 23 -20.20 -1.51 16.54
CA ALA A 23 -19.13 -2.19 17.23
C ALA A 23 -18.82 -1.55 18.59
N ILE A 24 -18.67 -0.24 18.67
CA ILE A 24 -18.41 0.45 19.94
C ILE A 24 -19.58 0.26 20.92
N ASN A 25 -20.81 0.42 20.45
CA ASN A 25 -22.01 0.20 21.24
C ASN A 25 -22.16 -1.28 21.68
N GLY A 26 -21.79 -2.20 20.80
CA GLY A 26 -21.76 -3.64 21.08
C GLY A 26 -20.79 -3.97 22.20
N TYR A 27 -19.58 -3.41 22.15
CA TYR A 27 -18.59 -3.59 23.20
C TYR A 27 -19.06 -3.04 24.54
N GLN A 28 -19.60 -1.83 24.57
CA GLN A 28 -20.14 -1.23 25.81
C GLN A 28 -21.22 -2.07 26.47
N ARG A 29 -22.04 -2.79 25.68
CA ARG A 29 -23.10 -3.65 26.20
C ARG A 29 -22.60 -5.01 26.65
N THR A 30 -21.66 -5.60 25.96
CA THR A 30 -21.27 -7.02 26.12
C THR A 30 -19.89 -7.23 26.70
N HIS A 31 -19.04 -6.21 26.69
CA HIS A 31 -17.61 -6.28 26.98
C HIS A 31 -16.89 -7.37 26.19
N SER A 32 -17.43 -7.75 25.03
CA SER A 32 -16.84 -8.71 24.11
C SER A 32 -16.18 -7.97 22.93
N ASN A 33 -15.04 -8.47 22.48
CA ASN A 33 -14.32 -7.95 21.32
C ASN A 33 -15.24 -7.83 20.10
N GLN A 34 -15.17 -6.71 19.41
CA GLN A 34 -15.92 -6.39 18.21
C GLN A 34 -14.97 -6.23 17.03
N VAL A 35 -15.29 -6.83 15.91
CA VAL A 35 -14.42 -6.84 14.72
C VAL A 35 -15.18 -6.34 13.51
N VAL A 36 -14.70 -5.25 12.91
CA VAL A 36 -15.19 -4.78 11.61
C VAL A 36 -14.23 -5.28 10.54
N SER A 37 -14.71 -6.09 9.60
CA SER A 37 -13.89 -6.57 8.48
C SER A 37 -14.15 -5.74 7.24
N PHE A 38 -13.15 -4.97 6.81
CA PHE A 38 -13.21 -4.19 5.60
C PHE A 38 -12.41 -4.87 4.48
N THR A 39 -13.11 -5.38 3.48
CA THR A 39 -12.51 -6.03 2.32
C THR A 39 -12.78 -5.20 1.07
N ALA A 40 -11.70 -4.84 0.38
CA ALA A 40 -11.77 -4.15 -0.91
C ALA A 40 -10.55 -4.53 -1.76
N PRO A 41 -10.69 -4.65 -3.09
CA PRO A 41 -9.58 -4.99 -3.99
C PRO A 41 -8.37 -4.09 -3.81
N THR A 42 -7.21 -4.58 -4.20
CA THR A 42 -6.01 -3.73 -4.31
C THR A 42 -6.30 -2.60 -5.30
N GLY A 43 -5.86 -1.39 -5.00
CA GLY A 43 -6.17 -0.23 -5.84
C GLY A 43 -7.48 0.50 -5.52
N ALA A 44 -8.43 -0.11 -4.80
CA ALA A 44 -9.72 0.50 -4.45
C ALA A 44 -9.66 1.73 -3.52
N GLY A 45 -8.48 2.03 -2.97
CA GLY A 45 -8.31 3.21 -2.09
C GLY A 45 -8.67 2.94 -0.62
N LYS A 46 -8.45 1.72 -0.10
CA LYS A 46 -8.74 1.36 1.30
C LYS A 46 -8.24 2.38 2.32
N THR A 47 -6.99 2.84 2.16
CA THR A 47 -6.39 3.85 3.07
C THR A 47 -7.16 5.18 3.04
N ILE A 48 -7.64 5.62 1.86
CA ILE A 48 -8.41 6.85 1.72
C ILE A 48 -9.79 6.70 2.36
N ILE A 49 -10.46 5.57 2.14
CA ILE A 49 -11.76 5.27 2.78
C ILE A 49 -11.61 5.24 4.30
N MET A 50 -10.54 4.61 4.82
CA MET A 50 -10.27 4.56 6.25
C MET A 50 -9.91 5.93 6.83
N ALA A 51 -9.13 6.74 6.14
CA ALA A 51 -8.86 8.13 6.53
C ALA A 51 -10.16 8.96 6.61
N SER A 52 -11.07 8.74 5.64
CA SER A 52 -12.39 9.38 5.67
C SER A 52 -13.24 8.92 6.86
N LEU A 53 -13.20 7.63 7.20
CA LEU A 53 -13.85 7.10 8.38
C LEU A 53 -13.34 7.74 9.68
N ILE A 54 -12.02 7.85 9.82
CA ILE A 54 -11.39 8.50 10.98
C ILE A 54 -11.84 9.96 11.07
N GLU A 55 -11.83 10.67 9.92
CA GLU A 55 -12.26 12.06 9.86
C GLU A 55 -13.75 12.23 10.25
N GLU A 56 -14.63 11.34 9.79
CA GLU A 56 -16.05 11.34 10.19
C GLU A 56 -16.26 10.95 11.66
N ILE A 57 -15.43 10.08 12.22
CA ILE A 57 -15.53 9.75 13.65
C ILE A 57 -15.08 10.96 14.47
N PHE A 58 -13.96 11.60 14.16
CA PHE A 58 -13.49 12.76 14.92
C PHE A 58 -14.43 13.96 14.87
N PHE A 59 -14.96 14.26 13.69
CA PHE A 59 -15.62 15.54 13.42
C PHE A 59 -17.10 15.44 13.08
N GLY A 60 -17.68 14.25 13.20
CA GLY A 60 -19.07 13.99 12.85
C GLY A 60 -19.35 13.96 11.35
N GLY A 61 -20.50 13.49 10.99
CA GLY A 61 -21.07 13.43 9.63
C GLY A 61 -22.53 13.86 9.63
N VAL A 62 -23.22 13.68 8.51
CA VAL A 62 -24.64 14.08 8.36
C VAL A 62 -25.53 13.36 9.37
N ASP A 63 -25.27 12.05 9.59
CA ASP A 63 -26.09 11.17 10.41
C ASP A 63 -25.42 10.72 11.72
N TYR A 64 -24.22 11.24 12.03
CA TYR A 64 -23.43 10.78 13.17
C TYR A 64 -22.83 11.94 13.94
N GLU A 65 -22.89 11.84 15.27
CA GLU A 65 -22.22 12.77 16.17
C GLU A 65 -20.69 12.65 16.08
N GLU A 66 -20.01 13.74 16.37
CA GLU A 66 -18.55 13.77 16.49
C GLU A 66 -18.06 13.03 17.73
N GLN A 67 -16.87 12.45 17.61
CA GLN A 67 -16.15 11.82 18.71
C GLN A 67 -14.71 12.34 18.73
N PRO A 68 -14.48 13.60 19.11
CA PRO A 68 -13.16 14.24 19.00
C PRO A 68 -12.12 13.61 19.93
N GLU A 69 -12.55 12.87 20.95
CA GLU A 69 -11.70 12.13 21.88
C GLU A 69 -11.33 10.72 21.37
N ALA A 70 -11.83 10.30 20.22
CA ALA A 70 -11.53 8.98 19.68
C ALA A 70 -9.99 8.76 19.58
N ILE A 71 -9.57 7.52 19.82
CA ILE A 71 -8.16 7.10 19.74
C ILE A 71 -8.08 6.02 18.68
N PHE A 72 -7.16 6.19 17.75
CA PHE A 72 -6.89 5.20 16.72
C PHE A 72 -5.48 4.66 16.86
N VAL A 73 -5.34 3.33 16.84
CA VAL A 73 -4.04 2.65 16.72
C VAL A 73 -3.99 2.00 15.37
N TRP A 74 -3.19 2.56 14.47
CA TRP A 74 -2.98 2.05 13.11
C TRP A 74 -1.80 1.08 13.09
N LEU A 75 -2.09 -0.20 12.92
CA LEU A 75 -1.11 -1.28 12.93
C LEU A 75 -0.84 -1.78 11.52
N SER A 76 0.43 -1.80 11.12
CA SER A 76 0.90 -2.42 9.87
C SER A 76 2.09 -3.36 10.13
N ASP A 77 2.49 -4.13 9.12
CA ASP A 77 3.64 -5.04 9.21
C ASP A 77 4.98 -4.39 8.81
N SER A 78 4.96 -3.17 8.26
CA SER A 78 6.13 -2.48 7.73
C SER A 78 6.15 -1.00 8.12
N PRO A 79 7.33 -0.46 8.52
CA PRO A 79 7.49 0.98 8.77
C PRO A 79 7.12 1.84 7.57
N GLN A 80 7.52 1.42 6.36
CA GLN A 80 7.24 2.16 5.11
C GLN A 80 5.73 2.26 4.84
N LEU A 81 4.96 1.22 5.16
CA LEU A 81 3.50 1.26 5.02
C LEU A 81 2.87 2.24 6.00
N ASN A 82 3.39 2.33 7.22
CA ASN A 82 2.91 3.30 8.20
C ASN A 82 3.18 4.73 7.72
N GLU A 83 4.39 5.02 7.25
CA GLU A 83 4.75 6.33 6.71
C GLU A 83 3.84 6.71 5.54
N GLN A 84 3.65 5.79 4.58
CA GLN A 84 2.76 6.04 3.45
C GLN A 84 1.30 6.24 3.84
N SER A 85 0.80 5.49 4.80
CA SER A 85 -0.57 5.66 5.29
C SER A 85 -0.72 7.00 6.00
N LYS A 86 0.27 7.39 6.81
CA LYS A 86 0.35 8.69 7.45
C LYS A 86 0.40 9.82 6.43
N ASP A 87 1.31 9.74 5.45
CA ASP A 87 1.44 10.75 4.39
C ASP A 87 0.14 10.89 3.58
N LYS A 88 -0.53 9.78 3.26
CA LYS A 88 -1.82 9.81 2.59
C LYS A 88 -2.91 10.47 3.43
N ILE A 89 -2.92 10.26 4.74
CA ILE A 89 -3.85 10.93 5.65
C ILE A 89 -3.51 12.42 5.70
N ASP A 90 -2.27 12.80 5.89
CA ASP A 90 -1.82 14.20 5.96
C ASP A 90 -2.12 14.98 4.66
N LEU A 91 -1.93 14.32 3.50
CA LEU A 91 -2.16 14.95 2.20
C LEU A 91 -3.66 15.04 1.83
N LYS A 92 -4.46 14.03 2.17
CA LYS A 92 -5.84 13.87 1.67
C LYS A 92 -6.91 14.21 2.69
N ALA A 93 -6.63 14.10 3.99
CA ALA A 93 -7.54 14.57 5.02
C ALA A 93 -7.65 16.11 4.99
N ASP A 94 -8.82 16.61 5.31
CA ASP A 94 -9.12 18.05 5.30
C ASP A 94 -9.08 18.63 6.70
N ARG A 95 -9.59 17.89 7.67
CA ARG A 95 -9.76 18.33 9.06
C ARG A 95 -8.77 17.71 10.04
N ILE A 96 -8.17 16.56 9.71
CA ILE A 96 -7.15 15.91 10.55
C ILE A 96 -5.87 16.76 10.51
N GLN A 97 -5.35 17.12 11.68
CA GLN A 97 -4.14 17.91 11.81
C GLN A 97 -2.90 17.01 11.93
N LEU A 98 -1.76 17.47 11.40
CA LEU A 98 -0.47 16.75 11.47
C LEU A 98 -0.12 16.31 12.91
N ARG A 99 -0.39 17.14 13.92
CA ARG A 99 -0.14 16.82 15.33
C ARG A 99 -0.97 15.65 15.86
N GLN A 100 -2.08 15.31 15.22
CA GLN A 100 -2.91 14.16 15.61
C GLN A 100 -2.31 12.83 15.14
N CYS A 101 -1.38 12.85 14.18
CA CYS A 101 -0.72 11.69 13.61
C CYS A 101 0.62 11.43 14.31
N VAL A 102 0.65 10.50 15.24
CA VAL A 102 1.82 10.16 16.07
C VAL A 102 2.43 8.85 15.61
N THR A 103 3.70 8.86 15.20
CA THR A 103 4.44 7.62 14.94
C THR A 103 5.08 7.12 16.23
N ILE A 104 4.78 5.90 16.65
CA ILE A 104 5.38 5.27 17.82
C ILE A 104 6.78 4.79 17.47
N THR A 105 7.79 5.37 18.12
CA THR A 105 9.22 5.04 17.94
C THR A 105 9.84 4.49 19.22
N ASP A 106 10.91 3.71 19.07
CA ASP A 106 11.61 3.07 20.19
C ASP A 106 12.25 4.09 21.15
N ASP A 107 12.59 5.29 20.65
CA ASP A 107 13.46 6.22 21.34
C ASP A 107 12.71 7.23 22.24
N SER A 108 11.47 7.55 21.92
CA SER A 108 10.74 8.66 22.54
C SER A 108 9.38 8.31 23.10
N PHE A 109 8.85 7.12 22.86
CA PHE A 109 7.51 6.76 23.29
C PHE A 109 7.55 6.14 24.70
N ASP A 110 6.98 6.83 25.69
CA ASP A 110 6.79 6.35 27.06
C ASP A 110 5.53 7.01 27.64
N GLN A 111 4.38 6.38 27.48
CA GLN A 111 3.09 6.86 27.95
C GLN A 111 2.39 5.76 28.73
N GLU A 112 1.76 6.11 29.85
CA GLU A 112 0.91 5.19 30.62
C GLU A 112 -0.37 4.83 29.87
N ILE A 113 -0.99 5.83 29.24
CA ILE A 113 -2.25 5.75 28.50
C ILE A 113 -2.12 6.61 27.25
N LEU A 114 -2.71 6.21 26.13
CA LEU A 114 -2.75 6.99 24.89
C LEU A 114 -3.63 8.23 25.07
N ASP A 115 -3.19 9.34 24.46
CA ASP A 115 -3.94 10.60 24.50
C ASP A 115 -5.15 10.56 23.58
N ASP A 116 -6.21 11.27 24.01
CA ASP A 116 -7.43 11.44 23.24
C ASP A 116 -7.18 12.23 21.93
N GLY A 117 -7.95 11.97 20.90
CA GLY A 117 -7.95 12.70 19.64
C GLY A 117 -6.74 12.44 18.75
N HIS A 118 -6.05 11.31 18.90
CA HIS A 118 -4.84 10.97 18.17
C HIS A 118 -4.95 9.69 17.34
N ILE A 119 -4.12 9.62 16.30
CA ILE A 119 -3.88 8.44 15.45
C ILE A 119 -2.44 7.99 15.69
N TYR A 120 -2.27 6.85 16.31
CA TYR A 120 -0.96 6.27 16.63
C TYR A 120 -0.56 5.23 15.60
N PHE A 121 0.51 5.49 14.86
CA PHE A 121 1.06 4.56 13.88
C PHE A 121 2.08 3.63 14.51
N LEU A 122 1.82 2.35 14.49
CA LEU A 122 2.61 1.29 15.12
C LEU A 122 2.85 0.15 14.12
N ASN A 123 4.07 -0.37 14.05
CA ASN A 123 4.34 -1.53 13.20
C ASN A 123 4.66 -2.79 14.03
N THR A 124 4.34 -3.96 13.47
CA THR A 124 4.50 -5.24 14.16
C THR A 124 5.96 -5.59 14.43
N GLN A 125 6.92 -5.08 13.66
CA GLN A 125 8.35 -5.32 13.87
C GLN A 125 8.83 -4.74 15.22
N LYS A 126 8.20 -3.66 15.67
CA LYS A 126 8.45 -3.00 16.95
C LYS A 126 7.80 -3.68 18.15
N LEU A 127 6.99 -4.71 17.92
CA LEU A 127 6.23 -5.45 18.94
C LEU A 127 6.80 -6.85 19.24
N GLY A 128 7.96 -7.17 18.70
CA GLY A 128 8.67 -8.42 18.98
C GLY A 128 9.24 -8.44 20.40
N THR A 129 9.44 -9.64 20.94
CA THR A 129 9.96 -9.85 22.33
C THR A 129 11.32 -9.21 22.61
N ASN A 130 12.08 -8.87 21.58
CA ASN A 130 13.40 -8.23 21.69
C ASN A 130 13.36 -6.72 21.42
N SER A 131 12.19 -6.17 21.12
CA SER A 131 12.03 -4.72 20.89
C SER A 131 12.14 -3.94 22.20
N ASN A 132 12.71 -2.74 22.12
CA ASN A 132 12.80 -1.83 23.24
C ASN A 132 11.42 -1.37 23.73
N LEU A 133 10.42 -1.25 22.81
CA LEU A 133 9.04 -0.88 23.17
C LEU A 133 8.34 -1.90 24.08
N THR A 134 8.77 -3.16 24.04
CA THR A 134 8.15 -4.25 24.80
C THR A 134 8.84 -4.56 26.12
N LYS A 135 9.86 -3.76 26.51
CA LYS A 135 10.64 -3.95 27.72
C LYS A 135 10.72 -2.64 28.52
N ARG A 136 10.67 -2.75 29.84
CA ARG A 136 11.01 -1.65 30.73
C ARG A 136 12.54 -1.43 30.74
N SER A 137 12.96 -0.19 30.86
CA SER A 137 14.38 0.21 30.96
C SER A 137 14.49 1.46 31.82
N ASP A 138 15.70 1.92 32.12
CA ASP A 138 15.93 3.13 32.91
C ASP A 138 15.31 4.39 32.26
N GLY A 139 15.09 4.36 30.94
CA GLY A 139 14.44 5.45 30.20
C GLY A 139 12.99 5.18 29.80
N ARG A 140 12.39 4.07 30.27
CA ARG A 140 10.99 3.71 29.91
C ARG A 140 10.26 3.12 31.12
N GLN A 141 9.22 3.80 31.56
CA GLN A 141 8.36 3.38 32.68
C GLN A 141 7.31 2.38 32.25
N TYR A 142 6.73 2.56 31.05
CA TYR A 142 5.65 1.74 30.52
C TYR A 142 6.06 1.03 29.23
N THR A 143 5.80 -0.27 29.15
CA THR A 143 5.88 -0.99 27.89
C THR A 143 4.69 -0.63 27.01
N ILE A 144 4.84 -0.78 25.68
CA ILE A 144 3.72 -0.53 24.75
C ILE A 144 2.49 -1.42 25.09
N TRP A 145 2.72 -2.64 25.59
CA TRP A 145 1.64 -3.53 25.98
C TRP A 145 0.88 -3.01 27.21
N GLU A 146 1.58 -2.45 28.20
CA GLU A 146 0.96 -1.81 29.37
C GLU A 146 0.16 -0.57 28.94
N THR A 147 0.73 0.28 28.07
CA THR A 147 0.03 1.45 27.53
C THR A 147 -1.27 1.07 26.84
N LEU A 148 -1.21 0.06 25.94
CA LEU A 148 -2.39 -0.41 25.23
C LEU A 148 -3.43 -1.04 26.16
N ALA A 149 -3.00 -1.85 27.13
CA ALA A 149 -3.89 -2.48 28.11
C ALA A 149 -4.58 -1.44 29.00
N ASN A 150 -3.84 -0.43 29.49
CA ASN A 150 -4.39 0.65 30.29
C ASN A 150 -5.38 1.49 29.46
N THR A 151 -5.03 1.81 28.20
CA THR A 151 -5.92 2.55 27.30
C THR A 151 -7.20 1.76 27.03
N ALA A 152 -7.10 0.47 26.74
CA ALA A 152 -8.27 -0.38 26.51
C ALA A 152 -9.18 -0.49 27.75
N ARG A 153 -8.61 -0.46 28.94
CA ARG A 153 -9.38 -0.52 30.19
C ARG A 153 -10.09 0.79 30.50
N GLU A 154 -9.41 1.93 30.31
CA GLU A 154 -9.93 3.24 30.73
C GLU A 154 -10.70 3.98 29.64
N LYS A 155 -10.38 3.70 28.36
CA LYS A 155 -10.90 4.42 27.20
C LYS A 155 -11.51 3.47 26.16
N SER A 156 -12.11 2.37 26.60
CA SER A 156 -12.72 1.36 25.73
C SER A 156 -13.88 1.86 24.89
N ASP A 157 -14.51 2.94 25.31
CA ASP A 157 -15.63 3.60 24.63
C ASP A 157 -15.24 4.42 23.40
N ARG A 158 -13.93 4.64 23.19
CA ARG A 158 -13.40 5.48 22.13
C ARG A 158 -12.10 4.97 21.51
N LEU A 159 -11.68 3.73 21.80
CA LEU A 159 -10.47 3.10 21.27
C LEU A 159 -10.80 2.20 20.08
N TYR A 160 -10.19 2.52 18.95
CA TYR A 160 -10.26 1.77 17.69
C TYR A 160 -8.86 1.29 17.28
N VAL A 161 -8.71 0.00 17.00
CA VAL A 161 -7.49 -0.56 16.44
C VAL A 161 -7.71 -0.87 14.97
N ILE A 162 -6.93 -0.25 14.08
CA ILE A 162 -6.98 -0.48 12.64
C ILE A 162 -5.81 -1.38 12.27
N ILE A 163 -6.09 -2.52 11.65
CA ILE A 163 -5.07 -3.45 11.13
C ILE A 163 -5.03 -3.32 9.62
N ASP A 164 -3.96 -2.71 9.12
CA ASP A 164 -3.75 -2.54 7.68
C ASP A 164 -3.07 -3.76 7.09
N GLU A 165 -3.52 -4.14 5.89
CA GLU A 165 -3.00 -5.33 5.19
C GLU A 165 -3.02 -6.58 6.10
N ALA A 166 -4.15 -6.81 6.78
CA ALA A 166 -4.36 -7.91 7.75
C ALA A 166 -3.99 -9.32 7.22
N HIS A 167 -3.65 -9.41 5.95
CA HIS A 167 -3.23 -10.64 5.27
C HIS A 167 -1.72 -10.76 5.06
N ARG A 168 -0.96 -9.68 5.19
CA ARG A 168 0.50 -9.75 5.11
C ARG A 168 1.00 -10.52 6.32
N GLY A 169 1.86 -11.45 6.06
CA GLY A 169 2.38 -12.24 7.13
C GLY A 169 1.97 -13.70 7.10
N MET A 170 1.24 -14.17 6.09
CA MET A 170 0.83 -15.57 6.03
C MET A 170 1.80 -16.51 5.31
N GLN A 171 2.94 -16.02 4.80
CA GLN A 171 3.99 -16.83 4.19
C GLN A 171 5.36 -16.48 4.76
N GLY A 172 6.12 -17.51 5.14
CA GLY A 172 7.46 -17.38 5.70
C GLY A 172 7.53 -17.10 7.20
N ARG A 173 8.73 -17.11 7.76
CA ARG A 173 9.00 -17.07 9.22
C ARG A 173 8.68 -15.71 9.84
N GLU A 174 8.97 -14.61 9.14
CA GLU A 174 8.67 -13.24 9.58
C GLU A 174 7.18 -12.95 9.50
N ALA A 175 6.55 -13.46 8.49
CA ALA A 175 5.13 -13.43 8.26
C ALA A 175 4.33 -14.07 9.39
N GLY A 176 4.73 -15.24 9.85
CA GLY A 176 4.10 -15.90 11.00
C GLY A 176 4.22 -15.09 12.29
N LYS A 177 5.30 -14.32 12.47
CA LYS A 177 5.47 -13.45 13.64
C LYS A 177 4.51 -12.24 13.59
N ALA A 178 4.38 -11.58 12.44
CA ALA A 178 3.47 -10.44 12.27
C ALA A 178 2.01 -10.87 12.50
N THR A 179 1.58 -11.99 11.95
CA THR A 179 0.25 -12.57 12.18
C THR A 179 0.02 -12.86 13.66
N THR A 180 0.99 -13.46 14.35
CA THR A 180 0.90 -13.74 15.79
C THR A 180 0.75 -12.46 16.61
N ILE A 181 1.46 -11.40 16.23
CA ILE A 181 1.36 -10.08 16.90
C ILE A 181 -0.01 -9.45 16.64
N MET A 182 -0.50 -9.43 15.40
CA MET A 182 -1.83 -8.91 15.07
C MET A 182 -2.94 -9.66 15.81
N GLN A 183 -2.79 -10.98 15.96
CA GLN A 183 -3.74 -11.80 16.73
C GLN A 183 -3.80 -11.44 18.22
N LYS A 184 -2.75 -10.86 18.82
CA LYS A 184 -2.79 -10.39 20.20
C LYS A 184 -3.82 -9.29 20.41
N PHE A 185 -4.00 -8.40 19.43
CA PHE A 185 -5.01 -7.35 19.49
C PHE A 185 -6.45 -7.92 19.45
N LEU A 186 -6.61 -9.06 18.79
CA LEU A 186 -7.90 -9.73 18.64
C LEU A 186 -8.23 -10.72 19.77
N LYS A 187 -7.21 -11.46 20.26
CA LYS A 187 -7.39 -12.55 21.25
C LYS A 187 -6.94 -12.16 22.65
N GLY A 188 -6.23 -11.05 22.77
CA GLY A 188 -5.44 -10.74 23.95
C GLY A 188 -4.13 -11.54 24.01
N SER A 189 -3.34 -11.30 25.05
CA SER A 189 -2.10 -12.01 25.35
C SER A 189 -1.86 -12.02 26.87
N LEU A 190 -2.17 -13.11 27.52
CA LEU A 190 -1.93 -13.26 28.96
C LEU A 190 -0.47 -13.00 29.33
N LYS A 191 0.47 -13.41 28.45
CA LYS A 191 1.90 -13.20 28.66
C LYS A 191 2.27 -11.71 28.71
N ASP A 192 1.60 -10.89 27.91
CA ASP A 192 1.90 -9.46 27.77
C ASP A 192 0.91 -8.61 28.59
N GLY A 193 0.00 -9.24 29.36
CA GLY A 193 -1.01 -8.54 30.16
C GLY A 193 -2.04 -7.78 29.32
N LEU A 194 -2.26 -8.20 28.07
CA LEU A 194 -3.12 -7.54 27.12
C LEU A 194 -4.45 -8.28 26.99
N ASP A 195 -5.57 -7.62 27.29
CA ASP A 195 -6.91 -8.09 26.94
C ASP A 195 -7.20 -7.86 25.45
N PRO A 196 -8.16 -8.59 24.85
CA PRO A 196 -8.62 -8.28 23.50
C PRO A 196 -9.02 -6.80 23.36
N MET A 197 -8.64 -6.17 22.26
CA MET A 197 -9.00 -4.76 22.02
C MET A 197 -10.50 -4.61 21.84
N PRO A 198 -11.10 -3.50 22.32
CA PRO A 198 -12.55 -3.27 22.26
C PRO A 198 -13.13 -3.38 20.86
N VAL A 199 -12.58 -2.60 19.92
CA VAL A 199 -12.98 -2.57 18.51
C VAL A 199 -11.75 -2.70 17.63
N VAL A 200 -11.76 -3.68 16.73
CA VAL A 200 -10.70 -3.89 15.73
C VAL A 200 -11.30 -3.78 14.34
N ILE A 201 -10.74 -2.90 13.52
CA ILE A 201 -11.12 -2.72 12.12
C ILE A 201 -9.99 -3.29 11.27
N GLY A 202 -10.22 -4.45 10.63
CA GLY A 202 -9.23 -5.08 9.77
C GLY A 202 -9.44 -4.76 8.31
N MET A 203 -8.41 -4.23 7.64
CA MET A 203 -8.42 -3.98 6.19
C MET A 203 -7.70 -5.11 5.43
N SER A 204 -8.32 -5.63 4.38
CA SER A 204 -7.72 -6.69 3.56
C SER A 204 -8.13 -6.56 2.09
N ALA A 205 -7.28 -7.10 1.19
CA ALA A 205 -7.64 -7.23 -0.22
C ALA A 205 -8.62 -8.40 -0.47
N THR A 206 -8.68 -9.39 0.41
CA THR A 206 -9.54 -10.56 0.26
C THR A 206 -10.15 -10.99 1.60
N ILE A 207 -11.42 -11.41 1.56
CA ILE A 207 -12.14 -11.87 2.76
C ILE A 207 -11.54 -13.14 3.36
N VAL A 208 -11.02 -14.04 2.50
CA VAL A 208 -10.43 -15.32 2.94
C VAL A 208 -9.24 -15.10 3.88
N ARG A 209 -8.41 -14.12 3.57
CA ARG A 209 -7.23 -13.79 4.38
C ARG A 209 -7.60 -13.17 5.72
N PHE A 210 -8.60 -12.31 5.72
CA PHE A 210 -9.10 -11.75 6.97
C PHE A 210 -9.73 -12.82 7.86
N ASN A 211 -10.55 -13.71 7.29
CA ASN A 211 -11.16 -14.81 8.03
C ASN A 211 -10.12 -15.75 8.66
N ALA A 212 -8.97 -15.94 8.02
CA ALA A 212 -7.88 -16.71 8.61
C ALA A 212 -7.26 -15.99 9.84
N LEU A 213 -7.16 -14.68 9.83
CA LEU A 213 -6.67 -13.89 10.98
C LEU A 213 -7.62 -13.99 12.17
N VAL A 214 -8.93 -13.92 11.92
CA VAL A 214 -9.97 -14.00 12.99
C VAL A 214 -10.41 -15.43 13.32
N SER A 215 -9.87 -16.43 12.66
CA SER A 215 -10.21 -17.84 12.92
C SER A 215 -9.94 -18.24 14.37
N GLY A 216 -10.95 -18.86 15.00
CA GLY A 216 -10.88 -19.29 16.40
C GLY A 216 -10.99 -18.15 17.42
N ILE A 217 -11.46 -16.96 17.00
CA ILE A 217 -11.75 -15.83 17.88
C ILE A 217 -13.25 -15.81 18.17
N VAL A 218 -13.59 -15.62 19.44
CA VAL A 218 -14.97 -15.36 19.86
C VAL A 218 -15.17 -13.84 19.84
N ALA A 219 -15.67 -13.33 18.72
CA ALA A 219 -15.95 -11.91 18.53
C ALA A 219 -17.18 -11.72 17.64
N THR A 220 -17.90 -10.62 17.83
CA THR A 220 -18.93 -10.21 16.88
C THR A 220 -18.26 -9.58 15.66
N THR A 221 -18.60 -10.05 14.45
CA THR A 221 -17.97 -9.58 13.22
C THR A 221 -18.97 -8.84 12.34
N TYR A 222 -18.58 -7.66 11.88
CA TYR A 222 -19.34 -6.77 10.99
C TYR A 222 -18.61 -6.67 9.63
N PRO A 223 -19.08 -7.37 8.57
CA PRO A 223 -18.41 -7.33 7.28
C PRO A 223 -18.82 -6.11 6.47
N VAL A 224 -17.83 -5.45 5.88
CA VAL A 224 -18.00 -4.42 4.84
C VAL A 224 -17.18 -4.85 3.63
N VAL A 225 -17.83 -5.05 2.50
CA VAL A 225 -17.21 -5.60 1.30
C VAL A 225 -17.44 -4.68 0.11
N VAL A 226 -16.36 -4.29 -0.52
CA VAL A 226 -16.36 -3.66 -1.86
C VAL A 226 -15.97 -4.72 -2.88
N THR A 227 -16.80 -4.93 -3.88
CA THR A 227 -16.56 -5.92 -4.92
C THR A 227 -15.63 -5.37 -6.01
N THR A 228 -14.98 -6.28 -6.73
CA THR A 228 -14.15 -5.91 -7.89
C THR A 228 -15.00 -5.22 -8.97
N ASP A 229 -16.24 -5.65 -9.16
CA ASP A 229 -17.13 -5.09 -10.18
C ASP A 229 -17.52 -3.64 -9.85
N GLU A 230 -17.76 -3.31 -8.56
CA GLU A 230 -18.02 -1.91 -8.14
C GLU A 230 -16.83 -1.00 -8.43
N VAL A 231 -15.61 -1.50 -8.19
CA VAL A 231 -14.38 -0.73 -8.45
C VAL A 231 -14.12 -0.58 -9.94
N ARG A 232 -14.32 -1.63 -10.74
CA ARG A 232 -14.19 -1.57 -12.21
C ARG A 232 -15.21 -0.63 -12.82
N ALA A 233 -16.48 -0.74 -12.41
CA ALA A 233 -17.55 0.14 -12.90
C ALA A 233 -17.30 1.64 -12.61
N SER A 234 -16.47 1.96 -11.61
CA SER A 234 -16.08 3.35 -11.31
C SER A 234 -15.02 3.93 -12.26
N GLY A 235 -14.34 3.08 -13.05
CA GLY A 235 -13.23 3.48 -13.90
C GLY A 235 -11.91 3.73 -13.15
N LEU A 236 -11.82 3.45 -11.86
CA LEU A 236 -10.61 3.64 -11.08
C LEU A 236 -9.51 2.63 -11.43
N LEU A 237 -9.91 1.42 -11.84
CA LEU A 237 -8.99 0.35 -12.22
C LEU A 237 -9.05 0.11 -13.74
N LYS A 238 -7.92 -0.27 -14.29
CA LYS A 238 -7.81 -0.75 -15.67
C LYS A 238 -8.57 -2.06 -15.85
N ASP A 239 -9.01 -2.33 -17.06
CA ASP A 239 -9.91 -3.45 -17.38
C ASP A 239 -9.17 -4.78 -17.43
N ARG A 240 -7.96 -4.78 -17.97
CA ARG A 240 -7.21 -5.99 -18.25
C ARG A 240 -5.76 -5.89 -17.83
N ILE A 241 -5.23 -7.05 -17.44
CA ILE A 241 -3.80 -7.30 -17.33
C ILE A 241 -3.44 -8.29 -18.43
N VAL A 242 -2.66 -7.84 -19.38
CA VAL A 242 -2.18 -8.67 -20.49
C VAL A 242 -0.83 -9.26 -20.09
N ILE A 243 -0.76 -10.59 -19.98
CA ILE A 243 0.48 -11.27 -19.61
C ILE A 243 1.00 -12.00 -20.84
N SER A 244 2.21 -11.65 -21.28
CA SER A 244 2.88 -12.24 -22.43
C SER A 244 4.03 -13.14 -21.98
N TYR A 245 4.03 -14.38 -22.43
CA TYR A 245 5.09 -15.34 -22.17
C TYR A 245 5.83 -15.66 -23.47
N PRO A 246 7.17 -15.67 -23.47
CA PRO A 246 7.91 -16.09 -24.64
C PRO A 246 7.76 -17.60 -24.87
N GLU A 247 7.74 -18.05 -26.13
CA GLU A 247 7.81 -19.47 -26.50
C GLU A 247 9.15 -20.09 -26.07
N GLU A 248 9.14 -21.36 -25.62
CA GLU A 248 10.25 -21.99 -24.89
C GLU A 248 11.58 -22.18 -25.63
N SER A 249 11.72 -21.80 -26.88
CA SER A 249 12.77 -22.33 -27.81
C SER A 249 13.88 -21.38 -28.27
N THR A 250 14.03 -20.16 -27.77
CA THR A 250 15.03 -19.20 -28.33
C THR A 250 16.17 -18.83 -27.38
N ALA A 251 17.40 -18.82 -27.89
CA ALA A 251 18.65 -18.59 -27.14
C ALA A 251 18.85 -17.12 -26.62
N ASN A 252 18.11 -16.15 -27.16
CA ASN A 252 18.16 -14.72 -26.73
C ASN A 252 16.79 -14.24 -26.23
N ARG A 253 16.17 -15.04 -25.41
CA ARG A 253 14.78 -14.91 -24.97
C ARG A 253 14.48 -13.61 -24.25
N ASP A 254 15.32 -13.26 -23.29
CA ASP A 254 15.04 -12.14 -22.38
C ASP A 254 15.07 -10.77 -23.10
N MET A 255 16.03 -10.58 -24.02
CA MET A 255 16.09 -9.33 -24.77
C MET A 255 15.00 -9.23 -25.87
N ALA A 256 14.52 -10.35 -26.39
CA ALA A 256 13.37 -10.35 -27.32
C ALA A 256 12.08 -9.94 -26.57
N VAL A 257 11.91 -10.41 -25.32
CA VAL A 257 10.78 -9.99 -24.45
C VAL A 257 10.89 -8.50 -24.11
N LEU A 258 12.09 -8.01 -23.82
CA LEU A 258 12.30 -6.58 -23.58
C LEU A 258 11.92 -5.74 -24.81
N GLN A 259 12.29 -6.20 -26.02
CA GLN A 259 11.92 -5.50 -27.25
C GLN A 259 10.39 -5.49 -27.46
N ALA A 260 9.69 -6.60 -27.18
CA ALA A 260 8.24 -6.63 -27.23
C ALA A 260 7.60 -5.68 -26.19
N ALA A 261 8.13 -5.64 -24.98
CA ALA A 261 7.67 -4.70 -23.97
C ALA A 261 7.96 -3.24 -24.36
N ALA A 262 9.04 -2.99 -25.07
CA ALA A 262 9.35 -1.65 -25.61
C ALA A 262 8.37 -1.23 -26.71
N ASP A 263 7.94 -2.16 -27.57
CA ASP A 263 6.90 -1.91 -28.58
C ASP A 263 5.58 -1.52 -27.90
N GLU A 264 5.14 -2.33 -26.94
CA GLU A 264 3.90 -2.08 -26.18
C GLU A 264 3.96 -0.74 -25.42
N TRP A 265 5.10 -0.44 -24.78
CA TRP A 265 5.28 0.86 -24.12
C TRP A 265 5.21 2.03 -25.09
N LYS A 266 5.84 1.90 -26.28
CA LYS A 266 5.81 2.95 -27.29
C LYS A 266 4.41 3.15 -27.86
N ASP A 267 3.69 2.06 -28.13
CA ASP A 267 2.33 2.08 -28.62
C ASP A 267 1.41 2.82 -27.62
N LYS A 268 1.51 2.47 -26.33
CA LYS A 268 0.80 3.20 -25.27
C LYS A 268 1.17 4.67 -25.19
N TRP A 269 2.44 5.00 -25.38
CA TRP A 269 2.87 6.41 -25.37
C TRP A 269 2.25 7.20 -26.52
N GLU A 270 2.16 6.62 -27.72
CA GLU A 270 1.54 7.22 -28.90
C GLU A 270 0.02 7.39 -28.68
N HIS A 271 -0.68 6.38 -28.14
CA HIS A 271 -2.09 6.44 -27.79
C HIS A 271 -2.39 7.50 -26.72
N TRP A 272 -1.59 7.56 -25.64
CA TRP A 272 -1.72 8.61 -24.62
C TRP A 272 -1.49 10.02 -25.20
N TYR A 273 -0.48 10.15 -26.07
CA TYR A 273 -0.19 11.42 -26.73
C TYR A 273 -1.40 11.89 -27.53
N GLN A 274 -1.92 11.02 -28.40
CA GLN A 274 -3.08 11.33 -29.22
C GLN A 274 -4.32 11.66 -28.40
N TYR A 275 -4.65 10.81 -27.41
CA TYR A 275 -5.81 11.02 -26.53
C TYR A 275 -5.72 12.34 -25.77
N CYS A 276 -4.60 12.64 -25.12
CA CYS A 276 -4.43 13.88 -24.38
C CYS A 276 -4.47 15.10 -25.28
N TYR A 277 -3.91 15.01 -26.49
CA TYR A 277 -3.96 16.09 -27.48
C TYR A 277 -5.40 16.39 -27.93
N GLU A 278 -6.16 15.36 -28.30
CA GLU A 278 -7.55 15.49 -28.77
C GLU A 278 -8.50 16.00 -27.68
N GLN A 279 -8.28 15.57 -26.44
CA GLN A 279 -9.13 15.92 -25.30
C GLN A 279 -8.66 17.18 -24.55
N HIS A 280 -7.56 17.80 -24.98
CA HIS A 280 -6.94 18.95 -24.30
C HIS A 280 -6.58 18.69 -22.83
N TYR A 281 -6.15 17.45 -22.52
CA TYR A 281 -5.65 17.07 -21.19
C TYR A 281 -4.14 17.26 -21.08
N ALA A 282 -3.66 17.33 -19.83
CA ALA A 282 -2.23 17.24 -19.56
C ALA A 282 -1.70 15.87 -19.97
N TYR A 283 -0.51 15.84 -20.57
CA TYR A 283 0.11 14.61 -21.03
C TYR A 283 0.27 13.57 -19.91
N VAL A 284 -0.18 12.36 -20.18
CA VAL A 284 0.18 11.15 -19.43
C VAL A 284 1.39 10.54 -20.11
N ASN A 285 2.52 10.47 -19.40
CA ASN A 285 3.75 9.89 -19.88
C ASN A 285 3.85 8.47 -19.30
N PRO A 286 3.58 7.41 -20.06
CA PRO A 286 3.61 6.04 -19.54
C PRO A 286 5.04 5.62 -19.20
N ILE A 287 5.17 4.75 -18.18
CA ILE A 287 6.46 4.25 -17.70
C ILE A 287 6.62 2.78 -18.09
N LEU A 288 7.78 2.46 -18.67
CA LEU A 288 8.29 1.11 -18.83
C LEU A 288 9.05 0.71 -17.55
N VAL A 289 8.58 -0.31 -16.87
CA VAL A 289 9.17 -0.81 -15.63
C VAL A 289 9.97 -2.09 -15.93
N ILE A 290 11.26 -2.08 -15.62
CA ILE A 290 12.17 -3.20 -15.93
C ILE A 290 12.71 -3.80 -14.63
N GLN A 291 12.27 -5.03 -14.32
CA GLN A 291 12.78 -5.77 -13.17
C GLN A 291 14.06 -6.50 -13.55
N VAL A 292 15.15 -6.17 -12.89
CA VAL A 292 16.49 -6.73 -13.16
C VAL A 292 16.89 -7.79 -12.14
N GLN A 293 17.82 -8.66 -12.51
CA GLN A 293 18.36 -9.71 -11.65
C GLN A 293 19.28 -9.13 -10.58
N ASN A 294 19.44 -9.86 -9.49
CA ASN A 294 20.44 -9.53 -8.48
C ASN A 294 21.85 -9.71 -9.03
N SER A 295 22.81 -9.00 -8.44
CA SER A 295 24.22 -9.12 -8.77
C SER A 295 24.73 -10.54 -8.47
N THR A 296 25.62 -11.05 -9.32
CA THR A 296 26.32 -12.34 -9.13
C THR A 296 27.78 -12.17 -8.64
N GLY A 297 28.21 -10.94 -8.37
CA GLY A 297 29.59 -10.62 -7.92
C GLY A 297 29.67 -9.29 -7.18
N GLU A 298 30.78 -9.05 -6.48
CA GLU A 298 30.99 -7.86 -5.64
C GLU A 298 31.00 -6.52 -6.39
N ASN A 299 31.31 -6.53 -7.70
CA ASN A 299 31.50 -5.31 -8.49
C ASN A 299 30.36 -4.99 -9.47
N ASN A 300 29.38 -5.87 -9.63
CA ASN A 300 28.28 -5.64 -10.57
C ASN A 300 27.00 -5.24 -9.84
N VAL A 301 26.36 -4.21 -10.32
CA VAL A 301 25.07 -3.75 -9.78
C VAL A 301 23.96 -4.77 -10.04
N SER A 302 23.97 -5.43 -11.19
CA SER A 302 22.99 -6.44 -11.62
C SER A 302 23.66 -7.50 -12.49
N ALA A 303 23.09 -8.71 -12.52
CA ALA A 303 23.46 -9.73 -13.51
C ALA A 303 22.83 -9.45 -14.90
N THR A 304 21.82 -8.57 -14.96
CA THR A 304 21.25 -8.05 -16.21
C THR A 304 22.16 -6.94 -16.74
N ASP A 305 22.47 -6.99 -18.02
CA ASP A 305 23.22 -5.94 -18.73
C ASP A 305 22.29 -4.73 -18.96
N LEU A 306 22.51 -3.66 -18.16
CA LEU A 306 21.66 -2.46 -18.19
C LEU A 306 21.95 -1.60 -19.40
N ASP A 307 23.21 -1.58 -19.90
CA ASP A 307 23.60 -0.84 -21.11
C ASP A 307 22.89 -1.43 -22.33
N ASP A 308 22.93 -2.77 -22.50
CA ASP A 308 22.22 -3.46 -23.57
C ASP A 308 20.70 -3.27 -23.47
N CYS A 309 20.13 -3.25 -22.24
CA CYS A 309 18.71 -2.97 -22.05
C CYS A 309 18.31 -1.60 -22.60
N ILE A 310 19.02 -0.54 -22.22
CA ILE A 310 18.72 0.82 -22.71
C ILE A 310 18.93 0.92 -24.21
N GLN A 311 20.05 0.40 -24.72
CA GLN A 311 20.35 0.42 -26.15
C GLN A 311 19.24 -0.28 -26.96
N LYS A 312 18.74 -1.45 -26.50
CA LYS A 312 17.66 -2.19 -27.18
C LYS A 312 16.35 -1.43 -27.19
N VAL A 313 15.98 -0.78 -26.07
CA VAL A 313 14.76 0.04 -26.00
C VAL A 313 14.89 1.26 -26.91
N GLU A 314 16.01 1.97 -26.88
CA GLU A 314 16.27 3.12 -27.75
C GLU A 314 16.20 2.76 -29.23
N ASP A 315 16.89 1.69 -29.64
CA ASP A 315 16.91 1.25 -31.02
C ASP A 315 15.54 0.76 -31.48
N ARG A 316 14.81 0.01 -30.62
CA ARG A 316 13.49 -0.51 -30.96
C ARG A 316 12.45 0.59 -31.11
N CYS A 317 12.47 1.58 -30.23
CA CYS A 317 11.53 2.70 -30.23
C CYS A 317 11.97 3.85 -31.15
N ASN A 318 13.17 3.80 -31.71
CA ASN A 318 13.80 4.88 -32.49
C ASN A 318 13.81 6.21 -31.73
N ILE A 319 14.29 6.17 -30.47
CA ILE A 319 14.43 7.33 -29.59
C ILE A 319 15.83 7.38 -28.98
N ARG A 320 16.13 8.49 -28.27
CA ARG A 320 17.28 8.58 -27.37
C ARG A 320 16.82 9.20 -26.07
N PHE A 321 17.10 8.49 -24.97
CA PHE A 321 16.74 8.98 -23.64
C PHE A 321 17.61 10.18 -23.24
N GLN A 322 17.00 11.08 -22.49
CA GLN A 322 17.66 12.25 -21.91
C GLN A 322 17.91 12.04 -20.42
N GLU A 323 18.78 12.86 -19.82
CA GLU A 323 19.02 12.90 -18.39
C GLU A 323 17.68 13.06 -17.61
N GLY A 324 17.47 12.21 -16.60
CA GLY A 324 16.25 12.19 -15.79
C GLY A 324 15.09 11.37 -16.35
N GLU A 325 15.13 10.88 -17.59
CA GLU A 325 14.08 10.03 -18.16
C GLU A 325 14.22 8.56 -17.74
N VAL A 326 15.44 8.14 -17.39
CA VAL A 326 15.77 6.80 -16.91
C VAL A 326 16.24 6.88 -15.45
N VAL A 327 15.65 6.08 -14.58
CA VAL A 327 15.98 6.07 -13.14
C VAL A 327 16.09 4.65 -12.60
N HIS A 328 16.64 4.49 -11.41
CA HIS A 328 16.66 3.21 -10.69
C HIS A 328 16.22 3.35 -9.24
N THR A 329 15.79 2.24 -8.63
CA THR A 329 15.29 2.19 -7.24
C THR A 329 16.05 1.19 -6.37
N PHE A 330 17.31 0.91 -6.67
CA PHE A 330 18.15 -0.02 -5.91
C PHE A 330 19.51 0.58 -5.56
N GLY A 331 20.13 0.04 -4.50
CA GLY A 331 21.36 0.59 -3.95
C GLY A 331 21.12 1.59 -2.83
N GLN A 332 21.99 2.55 -2.67
CA GLN A 332 21.90 3.60 -1.66
C GLN A 332 21.17 4.82 -2.20
N THR A 333 20.39 5.47 -1.36
CA THR A 333 19.76 6.77 -1.65
C THR A 333 20.82 7.77 -2.13
N GLY A 334 20.53 8.46 -3.25
CA GLY A 334 21.45 9.42 -3.85
C GLY A 334 22.54 8.79 -4.75
N SER A 335 22.53 7.47 -4.95
CA SER A 335 23.45 6.82 -5.92
C SER A 335 23.07 7.20 -7.35
N VAL A 336 24.10 7.31 -8.20
CA VAL A 336 23.94 7.53 -9.65
C VAL A 336 24.71 6.45 -10.38
N LEU A 337 24.07 5.79 -11.32
CA LEU A 337 24.68 4.81 -12.19
C LEU A 337 24.95 5.46 -13.57
N THR A 338 26.02 5.05 -14.23
CA THR A 338 26.20 5.38 -15.66
C THR A 338 25.75 4.18 -16.47
N ILE A 339 24.70 4.33 -17.27
CA ILE A 339 24.12 3.29 -18.11
C ILE A 339 23.99 3.82 -19.52
N ASN A 340 24.61 3.16 -20.49
CA ASN A 340 24.65 3.57 -21.91
C ASN A 340 25.02 5.06 -22.09
N GLY A 341 25.94 5.55 -21.25
CA GLY A 341 26.40 6.94 -21.27
C GLY A 341 25.48 7.96 -20.60
N LEU A 342 24.34 7.53 -20.07
CA LEU A 342 23.41 8.37 -19.30
C LEU A 342 23.71 8.30 -17.80
N ASN A 343 23.53 9.41 -17.08
CA ASN A 343 23.48 9.42 -15.63
C ASN A 343 22.08 9.01 -15.18
N VAL A 344 21.97 7.83 -14.59
CA VAL A 344 20.73 7.23 -14.12
C VAL A 344 20.69 7.37 -12.58
N PRO A 345 19.92 8.32 -12.04
CA PRO A 345 19.88 8.56 -10.61
C PRO A 345 18.99 7.56 -9.86
N TYR A 346 19.28 7.37 -8.58
CA TYR A 346 18.35 6.72 -7.64
C TYR A 346 17.17 7.64 -7.40
N VAL A 347 15.96 7.07 -7.46
CA VAL A 347 14.72 7.74 -7.09
C VAL A 347 13.95 6.86 -6.10
N GLU A 348 13.44 7.48 -5.04
CA GLU A 348 12.56 6.78 -4.10
C GLU A 348 11.29 6.30 -4.80
N PRO A 349 10.85 5.04 -4.59
CA PRO A 349 9.66 4.51 -5.24
C PRO A 349 8.42 5.41 -5.14
N SER A 350 8.21 6.06 -4.02
CA SER A 350 7.08 6.97 -3.78
C SER A 350 7.10 8.24 -4.64
N ALA A 351 8.29 8.67 -5.08
CA ALA A 351 8.46 9.89 -5.88
C ALA A 351 8.27 9.66 -7.40
N ILE A 352 8.33 8.42 -7.88
CA ILE A 352 8.27 8.10 -9.32
C ILE A 352 6.98 8.59 -9.97
N ALA A 353 5.85 8.46 -9.29
CA ALA A 353 4.55 8.84 -9.85
C ALA A 353 4.44 10.35 -10.12
N GLU A 354 5.08 11.16 -9.28
CA GLU A 354 5.01 12.62 -9.33
C GLU A 354 5.94 13.21 -10.41
N ASP A 355 7.05 12.55 -10.69
CA ASP A 355 8.01 13.01 -11.69
C ASP A 355 7.58 12.59 -13.10
N LYS A 356 6.99 13.54 -13.83
CA LYS A 356 6.46 13.33 -15.18
C LYS A 356 7.54 13.11 -16.26
N GLN A 357 8.81 13.35 -15.97
CA GLN A 357 9.91 13.15 -16.93
C GLN A 357 10.30 11.66 -17.01
N ILE A 358 10.11 10.91 -15.94
CA ILE A 358 10.48 9.49 -15.87
C ILE A 358 9.69 8.68 -16.91
N LYS A 359 10.43 7.95 -17.75
CA LYS A 359 9.94 7.05 -18.80
C LYS A 359 10.32 5.59 -18.55
N VAL A 360 11.50 5.34 -17.95
CA VAL A 360 12.01 4.00 -17.67
C VAL A 360 12.46 3.90 -16.21
N VAL A 361 12.06 2.82 -15.54
CA VAL A 361 12.46 2.54 -14.16
C VAL A 361 13.08 1.16 -14.05
N PHE A 362 14.36 1.09 -13.65
CA PHE A 362 15.00 -0.16 -13.26
C PHE A 362 14.77 -0.44 -11.78
N PHE A 363 14.33 -1.66 -11.44
CA PHE A 363 14.14 -2.08 -10.06
C PHE A 363 14.52 -3.53 -9.83
N LYS A 364 14.70 -3.93 -8.57
CA LYS A 364 14.91 -5.33 -8.15
C LYS A 364 13.72 -5.87 -7.37
N GLU A 365 13.46 -5.31 -6.20
CA GLU A 365 12.37 -5.74 -5.29
C GLU A 365 11.58 -4.57 -4.71
N SER A 366 12.14 -3.36 -4.76
CA SER A 366 11.64 -2.16 -4.07
C SER A 366 10.22 -1.75 -4.45
N LEU A 367 9.75 -2.08 -5.66
CA LEU A 367 8.42 -1.67 -6.12
C LEU A 367 7.28 -2.56 -5.61
N SER A 368 7.59 -3.65 -4.89
CA SER A 368 6.55 -4.48 -4.26
C SER A 368 5.88 -3.78 -3.07
N THR A 369 6.59 -2.83 -2.45
CA THR A 369 6.11 -2.06 -1.31
C THR A 369 6.40 -0.58 -1.55
N GLY A 370 5.53 0.29 -1.07
CA GLY A 370 5.85 1.70 -1.06
C GLY A 370 5.60 2.48 -2.35
N TRP A 371 5.20 1.84 -3.40
CA TRP A 371 5.01 2.43 -4.72
C TRP A 371 3.54 2.38 -5.16
N ASP A 372 3.10 3.39 -5.89
CA ASP A 372 1.77 3.48 -6.48
C ASP A 372 1.87 4.39 -7.70
N CYS A 373 1.97 3.82 -8.88
CA CYS A 373 2.21 4.58 -10.10
C CYS A 373 1.26 4.15 -11.22
N PRO A 374 0.12 4.84 -11.40
CA PRO A 374 -0.85 4.54 -12.47
C PRO A 374 -0.27 4.64 -13.88
N ARG A 375 0.79 5.45 -14.07
CA ARG A 375 1.48 5.61 -15.35
C ARG A 375 2.40 4.43 -15.71
N ALA A 376 2.70 3.55 -14.75
CA ALA A 376 3.43 2.32 -15.02
C ALA A 376 2.49 1.31 -15.67
N GLU A 377 2.49 1.26 -16.98
CA GLU A 377 1.52 0.49 -17.77
C GLU A 377 2.14 -0.69 -18.49
N THR A 378 3.46 -0.71 -18.63
CA THR A 378 4.21 -1.80 -19.22
C THR A 378 5.33 -2.23 -18.29
N MET A 379 5.43 -3.52 -18.03
CA MET A 379 6.48 -4.10 -17.20
C MET A 379 7.15 -5.27 -17.91
N MET A 380 8.47 -5.38 -17.79
CA MET A 380 9.24 -6.55 -18.18
C MET A 380 10.07 -7.05 -16.99
N SER A 381 10.12 -8.36 -16.78
CA SER A 381 10.90 -8.98 -15.71
C SER A 381 11.95 -9.95 -16.26
N PHE A 382 13.22 -9.68 -15.95
CA PHE A 382 14.33 -10.63 -16.14
C PHE A 382 14.38 -11.69 -15.04
N ARG A 383 13.56 -11.56 -13.99
CA ARG A 383 13.48 -12.54 -12.91
C ARG A 383 12.37 -13.54 -13.16
N ARG A 384 12.63 -14.79 -12.84
CA ARG A 384 11.57 -15.81 -12.85
C ARG A 384 10.59 -15.52 -11.72
N ALA A 385 9.34 -15.45 -12.09
CA ALA A 385 8.24 -15.30 -11.14
C ALA A 385 8.02 -16.62 -10.38
N THR A 386 8.47 -16.67 -9.14
CA THR A 386 8.28 -17.84 -8.26
C THR A 386 7.18 -17.62 -7.22
N ASP A 387 6.76 -16.37 -7.01
CA ASP A 387 5.73 -15.98 -6.03
C ASP A 387 4.59 -15.21 -6.70
N ALA A 388 3.47 -15.88 -6.87
CA ALA A 388 2.26 -15.28 -7.44
C ALA A 388 1.74 -14.10 -6.61
N THR A 389 1.97 -14.11 -5.28
CA THR A 389 1.56 -13.02 -4.39
C THR A 389 2.36 -11.75 -4.65
N TYR A 390 3.67 -11.89 -4.84
CA TYR A 390 4.56 -10.78 -5.19
C TYR A 390 4.13 -10.11 -6.50
N ILE A 391 3.86 -10.91 -7.54
CA ILE A 391 3.41 -10.41 -8.84
C ILE A 391 2.07 -9.70 -8.71
N ALA A 392 1.11 -10.29 -8.02
CA ALA A 392 -0.20 -9.69 -7.81
C ALA A 392 -0.11 -8.35 -7.04
N GLN A 393 0.81 -8.23 -6.09
CA GLN A 393 1.06 -6.98 -5.36
C GLN A 393 1.68 -5.90 -6.26
N LEU A 394 2.63 -6.28 -7.08
CA LEU A 394 3.29 -5.37 -8.01
C LEU A 394 2.31 -4.86 -9.07
N LEU A 395 1.58 -5.78 -9.72
CA LEU A 395 0.54 -5.45 -10.68
C LEU A 395 -0.57 -4.61 -10.06
N GLY A 396 -0.97 -4.93 -8.83
CA GLY A 396 -1.99 -4.17 -8.10
C GLY A 396 -1.67 -2.68 -7.89
N ARG A 397 -0.42 -2.26 -8.15
CA ARG A 397 0.04 -0.87 -8.09
C ARG A 397 0.08 -0.18 -9.45
N MET A 398 -0.02 -0.99 -10.52
CA MET A 398 -0.04 -0.53 -11.91
C MET A 398 -1.46 -0.50 -12.49
N ILE A 399 -2.42 -1.19 -11.86
CA ILE A 399 -3.78 -1.36 -12.39
C ILE A 399 -4.69 -0.14 -12.23
N ARG A 400 -4.24 0.93 -11.60
CA ARG A 400 -5.01 2.17 -11.55
C ARG A 400 -4.95 2.90 -12.87
N THR A 401 -6.06 3.56 -13.23
CA THR A 401 -6.09 4.44 -14.39
C THR A 401 -5.39 5.77 -14.06
N PRO A 402 -4.49 6.30 -14.90
CA PRO A 402 -3.83 7.58 -14.68
C PRO A 402 -4.79 8.75 -14.48
N MET A 403 -5.91 8.73 -15.17
CA MET A 403 -6.94 9.79 -15.10
C MET A 403 -8.07 9.48 -14.12
N GLN A 404 -7.97 8.38 -13.36
CA GLN A 404 -9.02 7.94 -12.43
C GLN A 404 -10.40 7.77 -13.09
N SER A 405 -10.40 7.46 -14.37
CA SER A 405 -11.60 7.23 -15.18
C SER A 405 -11.30 6.25 -16.30
N HIS A 406 -12.31 5.52 -16.73
CA HIS A 406 -12.23 4.64 -17.88
C HIS A 406 -12.17 5.46 -19.18
N ILE A 407 -11.25 5.15 -20.07
CA ILE A 407 -11.10 5.77 -21.38
C ILE A 407 -12.02 5.02 -22.37
N GLN A 408 -13.11 5.62 -22.77
CA GLN A 408 -14.13 4.97 -23.60
C GLN A 408 -13.77 4.92 -25.10
N VAL A 409 -12.91 5.81 -25.53
CA VAL A 409 -12.58 5.98 -26.97
C VAL A 409 -11.38 5.15 -27.39
N ASP A 410 -10.64 4.59 -26.43
CA ASP A 410 -9.43 3.82 -26.69
C ASP A 410 -9.20 2.78 -25.58
N ASP A 411 -9.58 1.54 -25.88
CA ASP A 411 -9.48 0.44 -24.92
C ASP A 411 -8.04 0.09 -24.54
N THR A 412 -7.06 0.41 -25.40
CA THR A 412 -5.63 0.12 -25.12
C THR A 412 -5.12 0.91 -23.91
N LEU A 413 -5.70 2.08 -23.63
CA LEU A 413 -5.36 2.92 -22.48
C LEU A 413 -5.91 2.39 -21.15
N ASN A 414 -6.76 1.35 -21.18
CA ASN A 414 -7.31 0.70 -20.01
C ASN A 414 -6.63 -0.63 -19.66
N ASP A 415 -5.47 -0.92 -20.24
CA ASP A 415 -4.75 -2.18 -20.06
C ASP A 415 -3.39 -1.97 -19.36
N VAL A 416 -2.90 -3.03 -18.72
CA VAL A 416 -1.52 -3.18 -18.23
C VAL A 416 -0.88 -4.37 -18.90
N HIS A 417 0.35 -4.23 -19.36
CA HIS A 417 1.13 -5.27 -20.03
C HIS A 417 2.28 -5.76 -19.15
N LEU A 418 2.44 -7.10 -19.04
CA LEU A 418 3.52 -7.81 -18.35
C LEU A 418 4.13 -8.89 -19.25
#